data_83d742ead5eca4d4c8f7b01c5fce61c4
#
_entry.id   83d742ead5eca4d4c8f7b01c5fce61c4
#
_cell.length_a   1.000
_cell.length_b   1.000
_cell.length_c   1.000
_cell.angle_alpha   90.00
_cell.angle_beta   90.00
_cell.angle_gamma   90.00
#
_symmetry.space_group_name_H-M   'P 1'
#
loop_
_entity.id
_entity.type
_entity.pdbx_description
1 polymer ?
#
loop_
_entity_poly.entity_id
_entity_poly.type
_entity_poly.pdbx_seq_one_letter_code
_entity_poly.pdbx_strand_id
1 'polypeptide(L)'
;VRTIPDADQLADGQTCEDFGLVELACRNWGGFIWFNMDADPDPLEDYLGTVTELLAPYHLSEMQLTSTSTVEWDCNWKTAIDAANESYHTTSVHPQMLWYMDDVNTQLDFYSQHSRCITPMGSPSPRLHLEDQSMIPGALQDMMLQAGMDPSTYGGGLTTLRRDIQQHKRAQASDMKGPYDELSDDQLTDSHHYFIFPNISLTLRAESATVIAHHPHPTDPDQMTAHISVLQHPAAHLAEDQTLSQLLEQDGFNLPRVQRGLHSRSFQQGAALLPQEARIRHFHDVLDAYLTP
;
A
#
# COMPACT_ATOMS: atom_id res chain seq x y z
N VAL A 1 -1.35 20.45 -33.22
CA VAL A 1 -1.34 21.92 -33.28
C VAL A 1 -2.32 22.37 -34.37
N ARG A 2 -3.20 23.33 -34.08
CA ARG A 2 -4.19 23.82 -35.05
C ARG A 2 -3.67 24.99 -35.89
N THR A 3 -2.79 25.81 -35.32
CA THR A 3 -2.27 27.01 -35.94
C THR A 3 -0.88 27.32 -35.40
N ILE A 4 0.02 27.67 -36.25
CA ILE A 4 1.35 28.15 -35.89
C ILE A 4 1.45 29.60 -36.39
N PRO A 5 1.72 30.59 -35.50
CA PRO A 5 2.03 31.96 -35.96
C PRO A 5 3.24 31.90 -36.88
N ASP A 6 3.23 32.74 -37.94
CA ASP A 6 4.33 32.83 -38.93
C ASP A 6 4.72 31.47 -39.55
N ALA A 7 3.71 30.63 -39.84
CA ALA A 7 3.92 29.29 -40.41
C ALA A 7 4.64 29.31 -41.76
N ASP A 8 4.65 30.44 -42.45
CA ASP A 8 5.41 30.70 -43.69
C ASP A 8 6.94 30.72 -43.46
N GLN A 9 7.39 30.83 -42.23
CA GLN A 9 8.82 30.80 -41.88
C GLN A 9 9.29 29.41 -41.42
N LEU A 10 8.41 28.41 -41.40
CA LEU A 10 8.79 27.03 -41.13
C LEU A 10 9.70 26.49 -42.25
N ALA A 11 10.54 25.53 -41.90
CA ALA A 11 11.36 24.82 -42.88
C ALA A 11 10.50 24.12 -43.94
N ASP A 12 11.02 24.01 -45.15
CA ASP A 12 10.32 23.40 -46.28
C ASP A 12 9.80 22.00 -45.93
N GLY A 13 8.48 21.83 -46.06
CA GLY A 13 7.78 20.56 -45.82
C GLY A 13 7.28 20.34 -44.38
N GLN A 14 7.56 21.26 -43.46
CA GLN A 14 6.99 21.20 -42.11
C GLN A 14 5.54 21.71 -42.08
N THR A 15 4.70 21.01 -41.32
CA THR A 15 3.28 21.32 -41.16
C THR A 15 2.88 21.37 -39.69
N CYS A 16 1.66 21.81 -39.38
CA CYS A 16 1.13 21.77 -38.03
C CYS A 16 1.16 20.36 -37.41
N GLU A 17 1.13 19.31 -38.20
CA GLU A 17 1.14 17.92 -37.74
C GLU A 17 2.51 17.53 -37.15
N ASP A 18 3.60 18.13 -37.62
CA ASP A 18 4.95 17.87 -37.11
C ASP A 18 5.18 18.39 -35.67
N PHE A 19 4.28 19.24 -35.19
CA PHE A 19 4.34 19.88 -33.86
C PHE A 19 3.24 19.37 -32.91
N GLY A 20 2.71 18.18 -33.15
CA GLY A 20 1.74 17.52 -32.26
C GLY A 20 2.33 17.20 -30.88
N LEU A 21 1.47 17.04 -29.89
CA LEU A 21 1.87 16.42 -28.62
C LEU A 21 2.07 14.92 -28.84
N VAL A 22 3.01 14.35 -28.13
CA VAL A 22 3.18 12.90 -28.10
C VAL A 22 1.98 12.30 -27.36
N GLU A 23 1.31 11.34 -28.01
CA GLU A 23 0.23 10.58 -27.35
C GLU A 23 0.83 9.53 -26.42
N LEU A 24 0.25 9.43 -25.23
CA LEU A 24 0.59 8.41 -24.26
C LEU A 24 -0.56 7.42 -24.11
N ALA A 25 -0.24 6.15 -23.93
CA ALA A 25 -1.23 5.14 -23.59
C ALA A 25 -1.77 5.45 -22.18
N CYS A 26 -3.06 5.78 -22.10
CA CYS A 26 -3.75 6.08 -20.85
C CYS A 26 -4.94 5.14 -20.64
N ARG A 27 -5.14 4.73 -19.39
CA ARG A 27 -6.29 3.93 -18.95
C ARG A 27 -6.80 4.44 -17.61
N ASN A 28 -8.12 4.34 -17.42
CA ASN A 28 -8.74 4.52 -16.10
C ASN A 28 -9.03 3.12 -15.54
N TRP A 29 -8.45 2.83 -14.38
CA TRP A 29 -8.70 1.57 -13.68
C TRP A 29 -8.64 1.81 -12.16
N GLY A 30 -9.61 1.25 -11.43
CA GLY A 30 -9.70 1.40 -9.96
C GLY A 30 -9.88 2.84 -9.47
N GLY A 31 -10.38 3.76 -10.32
CA GLY A 31 -10.48 5.19 -9.99
C GLY A 31 -9.20 6.00 -10.22
N PHE A 32 -8.12 5.35 -10.69
CA PHE A 32 -6.84 5.98 -11.00
C PHE A 32 -6.64 6.10 -12.51
N ILE A 33 -5.94 7.16 -12.92
CA ILE A 33 -5.46 7.32 -14.29
C ILE A 33 -4.05 6.74 -14.38
N TRP A 34 -3.93 5.69 -15.16
CA TRP A 34 -2.66 5.02 -15.45
C TRP A 34 -2.17 5.47 -16.81
N PHE A 35 -0.87 5.68 -16.95
CA PHE A 35 -0.26 5.97 -18.25
C PHE A 35 1.07 5.24 -18.39
N ASN A 36 1.44 4.96 -19.64
CA ASN A 36 2.73 4.40 -20.00
C ASN A 36 3.36 5.25 -21.09
N MET A 37 4.67 5.48 -20.99
CA MET A 37 5.44 6.31 -21.94
C MET A 37 6.08 5.48 -23.05
N ASP A 38 5.96 4.16 -23.01
CA ASP A 38 6.42 3.31 -24.11
C ASP A 38 5.58 3.55 -25.37
N ALA A 39 6.21 3.36 -26.53
CA ALA A 39 5.55 3.57 -27.83
C ALA A 39 4.47 2.50 -28.11
N ASP A 40 4.63 1.29 -27.60
CA ASP A 40 3.71 0.16 -27.76
C ASP A 40 3.67 -0.68 -26.46
N PRO A 41 3.05 -0.12 -25.40
CA PRO A 41 3.00 -0.80 -24.12
C PRO A 41 1.96 -1.92 -24.09
N ASP A 42 2.20 -2.94 -23.30
CA ASP A 42 1.19 -3.95 -22.99
C ASP A 42 -0.09 -3.31 -22.42
N PRO A 43 -1.28 -3.89 -22.65
CA PRO A 43 -2.50 -3.45 -21.99
C PRO A 43 -2.37 -3.44 -20.47
N LEU A 44 -2.95 -2.43 -19.81
CA LEU A 44 -2.86 -2.30 -18.35
C LEU A 44 -3.39 -3.53 -17.60
N GLU A 45 -4.45 -4.13 -18.12
CA GLU A 45 -5.08 -5.32 -17.57
C GLU A 45 -4.13 -6.53 -17.59
N ASP A 46 -3.35 -6.67 -18.66
CA ASP A 46 -2.32 -7.73 -18.79
C ASP A 46 -1.14 -7.45 -17.84
N TYR A 47 -0.76 -6.17 -17.72
CA TYR A 47 0.30 -5.73 -16.79
C TYR A 47 -0.07 -6.00 -15.32
N LEU A 48 -1.29 -5.68 -14.91
CA LEU A 48 -1.79 -5.91 -13.55
C LEU A 48 -2.15 -7.38 -13.30
N GLY A 49 -2.56 -8.10 -14.35
CA GLY A 49 -2.90 -9.52 -14.29
C GLY A 49 -3.89 -9.87 -13.18
N THR A 50 -3.58 -10.90 -12.41
CA THR A 50 -4.42 -11.40 -11.28
C THR A 50 -4.74 -10.35 -10.23
N VAL A 51 -3.92 -9.28 -10.11
CA VAL A 51 -4.19 -8.19 -9.15
C VAL A 51 -5.53 -7.53 -9.42
N THR A 52 -5.95 -7.42 -10.69
CA THR A 52 -7.25 -6.84 -11.06
C THR A 52 -8.43 -7.59 -10.43
N GLU A 53 -8.39 -8.92 -10.47
CA GLU A 53 -9.42 -9.79 -9.89
C GLU A 53 -9.44 -9.73 -8.37
N LEU A 54 -8.24 -9.70 -7.76
CA LEU A 54 -8.09 -9.65 -6.30
C LEU A 54 -8.54 -8.32 -5.70
N LEU A 55 -8.46 -7.23 -6.46
CA LEU A 55 -8.87 -5.89 -6.04
C LEU A 55 -10.35 -5.61 -6.33
N ALA A 56 -10.98 -6.36 -7.25
CA ALA A 56 -12.36 -6.12 -7.66
C ALA A 56 -13.36 -6.04 -6.48
N PRO A 57 -13.31 -6.94 -5.46
CA PRO A 57 -14.26 -6.90 -4.36
C PRO A 57 -14.18 -5.65 -3.46
N TYR A 58 -13.10 -4.86 -3.57
CA TYR A 58 -12.94 -3.65 -2.76
C TYR A 58 -13.59 -2.41 -3.38
N HIS A 59 -14.08 -2.48 -4.62
CA HIS A 59 -14.75 -1.38 -5.31
C HIS A 59 -13.96 -0.06 -5.26
N LEU A 60 -12.64 -0.11 -5.53
CA LEU A 60 -11.74 1.04 -5.44
C LEU A 60 -12.25 2.30 -6.17
N SER A 61 -12.91 2.11 -7.33
CA SER A 61 -13.44 3.22 -8.13
C SER A 61 -14.61 3.96 -7.46
N GLU A 62 -15.21 3.39 -6.42
CA GLU A 62 -16.29 3.98 -5.64
C GLU A 62 -15.78 4.70 -4.40
N MET A 63 -14.52 4.48 -4.02
CA MET A 63 -13.89 5.18 -2.91
C MET A 63 -13.65 6.65 -3.25
N GLN A 64 -13.69 7.50 -2.23
CA GLN A 64 -13.45 8.94 -2.33
C GLN A 64 -12.09 9.27 -1.73
N LEU A 65 -11.34 10.13 -2.41
CA LEU A 65 -10.10 10.68 -1.90
C LEU A 65 -10.40 11.59 -0.70
N THR A 66 -9.92 11.23 0.48
CA THR A 66 -10.15 11.97 1.73
C THR A 66 -8.97 12.81 2.15
N SER A 67 -7.75 12.36 1.85
CA SER A 67 -6.55 13.15 2.10
C SER A 67 -5.43 12.83 1.12
N THR A 68 -4.56 13.81 0.93
CA THR A 68 -3.28 13.65 0.23
C THR A 68 -2.18 14.32 1.03
N SER A 69 -1.01 13.70 1.04
CA SER A 69 0.20 14.30 1.61
C SER A 69 1.42 13.92 0.78
N THR A 70 2.48 14.68 0.98
CA THR A 70 3.79 14.42 0.37
C THR A 70 4.82 14.47 1.48
N VAL A 71 5.67 13.46 1.52
CA VAL A 71 6.81 13.40 2.45
C VAL A 71 8.10 13.21 1.67
N GLU A 72 9.17 13.84 2.14
CA GLU A 72 10.51 13.69 1.62
C GLU A 72 11.34 12.92 2.65
N TRP A 73 12.05 11.89 2.20
CA TRP A 73 12.92 11.08 3.04
C TRP A 73 14.34 11.07 2.49
N ASP A 74 15.32 11.21 3.39
CA ASP A 74 16.75 11.09 3.07
C ASP A 74 17.15 9.62 2.94
N CYS A 75 16.58 8.93 1.97
CA CYS A 75 16.89 7.56 1.60
C CYS A 75 16.60 7.29 0.13
N ASN A 76 17.17 6.22 -0.41
CA ASN A 76 16.80 5.74 -1.73
C ASN A 76 15.35 5.22 -1.71
N TRP A 77 14.60 5.47 -2.79
CA TRP A 77 13.22 5.00 -2.91
C TRP A 77 13.09 3.47 -2.77
N LYS A 78 14.11 2.70 -3.17
CA LYS A 78 14.12 1.25 -2.99
C LYS A 78 14.28 0.86 -1.52
N THR A 79 15.01 1.64 -0.72
CA THR A 79 15.11 1.41 0.74
C THR A 79 13.76 1.56 1.42
N ALA A 80 12.94 2.52 0.98
CA ALA A 80 11.58 2.67 1.48
C ALA A 80 10.65 1.54 1.01
N ILE A 81 10.82 1.07 -0.23
CA ILE A 81 10.07 -0.09 -0.74
C ILE A 81 10.46 -1.37 -0.01
N ASP A 82 11.75 -1.57 0.28
CA ASP A 82 12.20 -2.73 1.05
C ASP A 82 11.51 -2.78 2.41
N ALA A 83 11.48 -1.66 3.14
CA ALA A 83 10.75 -1.56 4.40
C ALA A 83 9.23 -1.81 4.23
N ALA A 84 8.59 -1.26 3.18
CA ALA A 84 7.18 -1.49 2.91
C ALA A 84 6.86 -2.95 2.52
N ASN A 85 7.84 -3.70 2.03
CA ASN A 85 7.66 -5.07 1.55
C ASN A 85 7.87 -6.15 2.61
N GLU A 86 8.06 -5.78 3.89
CA GLU A 86 8.21 -6.74 4.98
C GLU A 86 7.50 -6.23 6.24
N SER A 87 7.30 -7.12 7.21
CA SER A 87 6.72 -6.79 8.51
C SER A 87 7.71 -7.00 9.68
N TYR A 88 8.94 -7.37 9.38
CA TYR A 88 9.93 -7.73 10.41
C TYR A 88 10.36 -6.51 11.22
N HIS A 89 10.48 -5.32 10.59
CA HIS A 89 10.83 -4.07 11.28
C HIS A 89 9.74 -3.60 12.25
N THR A 90 8.49 -4.09 12.10
CA THR A 90 7.36 -3.70 12.98
C THR A 90 7.71 -3.87 14.45
N THR A 91 8.43 -4.92 14.81
CA THR A 91 8.81 -5.21 16.20
C THR A 91 9.68 -4.12 16.83
N SER A 92 10.42 -3.38 16.04
CA SER A 92 11.39 -2.38 16.49
C SER A 92 11.00 -0.94 16.13
N VAL A 93 10.35 -0.74 14.99
CA VAL A 93 9.98 0.60 14.49
C VAL A 93 8.55 0.95 14.86
N HIS A 94 7.62 -0.02 14.81
CA HIS A 94 6.19 0.15 15.06
C HIS A 94 5.65 -0.77 16.16
N PRO A 95 6.27 -0.83 17.34
CA PRO A 95 5.89 -1.81 18.38
C PRO A 95 4.43 -1.68 18.84
N GLN A 96 3.80 -0.51 18.67
CA GLN A 96 2.39 -0.28 18.97
C GLN A 96 1.46 -1.13 18.10
N MET A 97 1.88 -1.51 16.87
CA MET A 97 1.07 -2.33 15.98
C MET A 97 0.91 -3.77 16.48
N LEU A 98 1.86 -4.27 17.27
CA LEU A 98 1.81 -5.64 17.82
C LEU A 98 0.59 -5.88 18.70
N TRP A 99 -0.06 -4.82 19.20
CA TRP A 99 -1.24 -4.94 20.04
C TRP A 99 -2.53 -5.24 19.27
N TYR A 100 -2.54 -5.12 17.95
CA TYR A 100 -3.74 -5.29 17.13
C TYR A 100 -3.50 -6.03 15.80
N MET A 101 -2.26 -6.43 15.51
CA MET A 101 -1.93 -7.22 14.30
C MET A 101 -1.03 -8.41 14.62
N ASP A 102 -1.26 -9.49 13.91
CA ASP A 102 -0.40 -10.68 13.92
C ASP A 102 0.68 -10.54 12.84
N ASP A 103 1.86 -10.09 13.23
CA ASP A 103 3.01 -9.91 12.34
C ASP A 103 3.74 -11.23 12.01
N VAL A 104 3.35 -12.35 12.64
CA VAL A 104 4.01 -13.65 12.48
C VAL A 104 3.32 -14.52 11.44
N ASN A 105 1.98 -14.59 11.47
CA ASN A 105 1.20 -15.45 10.58
C ASN A 105 0.73 -14.70 9.32
N THR A 106 1.62 -13.89 8.74
CA THR A 106 1.36 -13.18 7.48
C THR A 106 1.39 -14.14 6.30
N GLN A 107 0.55 -13.89 5.29
CA GLN A 107 0.59 -14.58 4.00
C GLN A 107 1.28 -13.72 2.96
N LEU A 108 2.21 -14.29 2.21
CA LEU A 108 2.90 -13.61 1.11
C LEU A 108 2.54 -14.30 -0.21
N ASP A 109 2.11 -13.51 -1.20
CA ASP A 109 1.79 -13.98 -2.54
C ASP A 109 2.58 -13.19 -3.59
N PHE A 110 2.89 -13.85 -4.70
CA PHE A 110 3.68 -13.29 -5.79
C PHE A 110 2.93 -13.45 -7.12
N TYR A 111 2.78 -12.36 -7.87
CA TYR A 111 2.00 -12.28 -9.10
C TYR A 111 2.85 -11.65 -10.20
N SER A 112 3.64 -12.45 -10.93
CA SER A 112 4.61 -11.92 -11.90
C SER A 112 5.52 -10.87 -11.25
N GLN A 113 5.40 -9.58 -11.64
CA GLN A 113 6.16 -8.48 -11.08
C GLN A 113 5.56 -7.86 -9.79
N HIS A 114 4.34 -8.24 -9.43
CA HIS A 114 3.64 -7.71 -8.26
C HIS A 114 3.68 -8.67 -7.09
N SER A 115 3.38 -8.18 -5.90
CA SER A 115 3.29 -9.03 -4.71
C SER A 115 2.23 -8.54 -3.73
N ARG A 116 1.82 -9.43 -2.83
CA ARG A 116 0.88 -9.11 -1.75
C ARG A 116 1.37 -9.65 -0.42
N CYS A 117 1.10 -8.90 0.64
CA CYS A 117 1.17 -9.38 2.03
C CYS A 117 -0.22 -9.23 2.65
N ILE A 118 -0.76 -10.32 3.21
CA ILE A 118 -1.95 -10.29 4.04
C ILE A 118 -1.49 -10.38 5.48
N THR A 119 -1.88 -9.38 6.28
CA THR A 119 -1.57 -9.34 7.71
C THR A 119 -2.86 -9.45 8.50
N PRO A 120 -3.04 -10.51 9.32
CA PRO A 120 -4.22 -10.65 10.15
C PRO A 120 -4.30 -9.50 11.17
N MET A 121 -5.46 -8.86 11.25
CA MET A 121 -5.76 -7.78 12.18
C MET A 121 -6.87 -8.20 13.14
N GLY A 122 -7.05 -7.47 14.24
CA GLY A 122 -8.06 -7.78 15.26
C GLY A 122 -7.61 -8.81 16.27
N SER A 123 -6.31 -9.13 16.30
CA SER A 123 -5.66 -9.96 17.30
C SER A 123 -4.27 -9.42 17.61
N PRO A 124 -3.78 -9.54 18.85
CA PRO A 124 -2.41 -9.18 19.18
C PRO A 124 -1.40 -10.13 18.53
N SER A 125 -0.17 -9.64 18.33
CA SER A 125 0.95 -10.46 17.88
C SER A 125 1.20 -11.65 18.86
N PRO A 126 1.44 -12.85 18.34
CA PRO A 126 1.88 -13.99 19.15
C PRO A 126 3.16 -13.72 19.95
N ARG A 127 3.98 -12.75 19.52
CA ARG A 127 5.23 -12.37 20.21
C ARG A 127 5.00 -11.73 21.57
N LEU A 128 3.81 -11.19 21.83
CA LEU A 128 3.48 -10.56 23.12
C LEU A 128 3.23 -11.57 24.25
N HIS A 129 3.00 -12.84 23.94
CA HIS A 129 2.80 -13.93 24.92
C HIS A 129 1.81 -13.54 26.04
N LEU A 130 0.65 -12.95 25.68
CA LEU A 130 -0.33 -12.47 26.64
C LEU A 130 -0.96 -13.62 27.42
N GLU A 131 -0.80 -13.62 28.76
CA GLU A 131 -1.39 -14.60 29.64
C GLU A 131 -2.88 -14.36 29.88
N ASP A 132 -3.28 -13.09 30.06
CA ASP A 132 -4.67 -12.69 30.22
C ASP A 132 -5.34 -12.40 28.88
N GLN A 133 -6.23 -13.29 28.47
CA GLN A 133 -6.99 -13.19 27.23
C GLN A 133 -8.34 -12.46 27.40
N SER A 134 -8.68 -12.04 28.61
CA SER A 134 -9.95 -11.35 28.89
C SER A 134 -9.88 -9.85 28.72
N MET A 135 -8.71 -9.26 28.90
CA MET A 135 -8.50 -7.82 28.76
C MET A 135 -8.23 -7.45 27.30
N ILE A 136 -9.09 -6.59 26.74
CA ILE A 136 -8.95 -6.08 25.38
C ILE A 136 -8.05 -4.83 25.38
N PRO A 137 -6.87 -4.87 24.71
CA PRO A 137 -6.00 -3.70 24.56
C PRO A 137 -6.70 -2.50 23.90
N GLY A 138 -6.28 -1.27 24.25
CA GLY A 138 -6.90 -0.04 23.75
C GLY A 138 -6.94 0.01 22.21
N ALA A 139 -5.86 -0.36 21.55
CA ALA A 139 -5.81 -0.38 20.07
C ALA A 139 -6.86 -1.34 19.44
N LEU A 140 -7.19 -2.44 20.13
CA LEU A 140 -8.28 -3.32 19.68
C LEU A 140 -9.66 -2.78 20.04
N GLN A 141 -9.78 -2.02 21.14
CA GLN A 141 -11.01 -1.28 21.45
C GLN A 141 -11.29 -0.22 20.39
N ASP A 142 -10.26 0.46 19.88
CA ASP A 142 -10.40 1.43 18.78
C ASP A 142 -10.89 0.74 17.51
N MET A 143 -10.38 -0.45 17.17
CA MET A 143 -10.89 -1.26 16.06
C MET A 143 -12.36 -1.66 16.25
N MET A 144 -12.77 -2.00 17.46
CA MET A 144 -14.18 -2.28 17.77
C MET A 144 -15.06 -1.06 17.53
N LEU A 145 -14.64 0.10 18.01
CA LEU A 145 -15.37 1.37 17.81
C LEU A 145 -15.51 1.70 16.33
N GLN A 146 -14.42 1.54 15.55
CA GLN A 146 -14.46 1.72 14.08
C GLN A 146 -15.42 0.75 13.40
N ALA A 147 -15.56 -0.46 13.92
CA ALA A 147 -16.55 -1.44 13.45
C ALA A 147 -17.97 -1.19 13.96
N GLY A 148 -18.19 -0.15 14.79
CA GLY A 148 -19.50 0.13 15.41
C GLY A 148 -19.84 -0.72 16.61
N MET A 149 -18.85 -1.40 17.20
CA MET A 149 -19.00 -2.19 18.42
C MET A 149 -18.64 -1.36 19.66
N ASP A 150 -19.42 -1.44 20.72
CA ASP A 150 -19.11 -0.78 22.01
C ASP A 150 -18.25 -1.71 22.88
N PRO A 151 -16.96 -1.35 23.11
CA PRO A 151 -16.07 -2.17 23.95
C PRO A 151 -16.57 -2.34 25.39
N SER A 152 -17.33 -1.38 25.91
CA SER A 152 -17.84 -1.43 27.31
C SER A 152 -18.90 -2.49 27.54
N THR A 153 -19.58 -2.93 26.47
CA THR A 153 -20.62 -3.96 26.50
C THR A 153 -20.18 -5.29 25.94
N TYR A 154 -18.94 -5.36 25.43
CA TYR A 154 -18.40 -6.57 24.81
C TYR A 154 -18.07 -7.62 25.87
N GLY A 155 -18.74 -8.77 25.79
CA GLY A 155 -18.58 -9.89 26.75
C GLY A 155 -17.62 -10.99 26.27
N GLY A 156 -16.99 -10.85 25.10
CA GLY A 156 -16.01 -11.82 24.58
C GLY A 156 -14.58 -11.53 25.06
N GLY A 157 -13.62 -12.29 24.56
CA GLY A 157 -12.19 -12.14 24.84
C GLY A 157 -11.36 -12.02 23.57
N LEU A 158 -10.04 -11.89 23.73
CA LEU A 158 -9.09 -11.73 22.62
C LEU A 158 -9.19 -12.85 21.57
N THR A 159 -9.44 -14.08 22.02
CA THR A 159 -9.52 -15.26 21.14
C THR A 159 -10.72 -15.25 20.19
N THR A 160 -11.76 -14.50 20.51
CA THR A 160 -12.98 -14.43 19.69
C THR A 160 -13.13 -13.09 18.98
N LEU A 161 -12.43 -12.06 19.43
CA LEU A 161 -12.63 -10.67 19.03
C LEU A 161 -12.60 -10.47 17.51
N ARG A 162 -11.57 -11.00 16.82
CA ARG A 162 -11.45 -10.85 15.35
C ARG A 162 -12.69 -11.41 14.65
N ARG A 163 -13.12 -12.61 14.98
CA ARG A 163 -14.32 -13.24 14.42
C ARG A 163 -15.57 -12.43 14.76
N ASP A 164 -15.67 -11.93 15.97
CA ASP A 164 -16.85 -11.19 16.44
C ASP A 164 -16.94 -9.82 15.71
N ILE A 165 -15.80 -9.16 15.40
CA ILE A 165 -15.74 -7.99 14.52
C ILE A 165 -16.21 -8.35 13.11
N GLN A 166 -15.73 -9.45 12.52
CA GLN A 166 -16.13 -9.92 11.20
C GLN A 166 -17.63 -10.16 11.11
N GLN A 167 -18.19 -10.86 12.08
CA GLN A 167 -19.63 -11.14 12.16
C GLN A 167 -20.45 -9.85 12.31
N HIS A 168 -19.97 -8.90 13.11
CA HIS A 168 -20.64 -7.62 13.29
C HIS A 168 -20.68 -6.81 12.00
N LYS A 169 -19.54 -6.67 11.30
CA LYS A 169 -19.46 -6.02 9.98
C LYS A 169 -20.37 -6.72 8.97
N ARG A 170 -20.38 -8.05 8.95
CA ARG A 170 -21.24 -8.84 8.06
C ARG A 170 -22.73 -8.59 8.33
N ALA A 171 -23.13 -8.47 9.58
CA ALA A 171 -24.51 -8.16 9.95
C ALA A 171 -24.95 -6.75 9.52
N GLN A 172 -24.02 -5.82 9.38
CA GLN A 172 -24.29 -4.45 8.94
C GLN A 172 -24.23 -4.28 7.39
N ALA A 173 -23.87 -5.30 6.66
CA ALA A 173 -23.64 -5.23 5.21
C ALA A 173 -24.85 -4.71 4.44
N SER A 174 -26.07 -5.03 4.89
CA SER A 174 -27.32 -4.53 4.26
C SER A 174 -27.54 -3.03 4.45
N ASP A 175 -27.01 -2.44 5.52
CA ASP A 175 -27.22 -1.04 5.89
C ASP A 175 -26.06 -0.15 5.40
N MET A 176 -24.88 -0.75 5.24
CA MET A 176 -23.68 -0.12 4.72
C MET A 176 -23.63 -0.25 3.20
N LYS A 177 -23.70 0.87 2.49
CA LYS A 177 -23.45 0.90 1.03
C LYS A 177 -21.96 0.69 0.75
N GLY A 178 -21.45 -0.49 1.06
CA GLY A 178 -20.04 -0.84 0.94
C GLY A 178 -19.86 -2.28 0.45
N PRO A 179 -18.64 -2.70 0.18
CA PRO A 179 -18.34 -4.01 -0.42
C PRO A 179 -18.43 -5.18 0.56
N TYR A 180 -19.02 -5.01 1.75
CA TYR A 180 -19.01 -6.00 2.81
C TYR A 180 -19.61 -7.36 2.42
N ASP A 181 -20.59 -7.38 1.50
CA ASP A 181 -21.18 -8.62 1.01
C ASP A 181 -20.24 -9.40 0.07
N GLU A 182 -19.35 -8.70 -0.62
CA GLU A 182 -18.43 -9.29 -1.60
C GLU A 182 -17.07 -9.65 -0.98
N LEU A 183 -16.69 -8.99 0.13
CA LEU A 183 -15.46 -9.27 0.84
C LEU A 183 -15.56 -10.60 1.63
N SER A 184 -14.47 -11.37 1.66
CA SER A 184 -14.34 -12.51 2.58
C SER A 184 -14.27 -12.04 4.03
N ASP A 185 -14.46 -12.96 4.99
CA ASP A 185 -14.35 -12.61 6.40
C ASP A 185 -12.96 -12.05 6.76
N ASP A 186 -11.91 -12.62 6.19
CA ASP A 186 -10.54 -12.11 6.37
C ASP A 186 -10.38 -10.69 5.80
N GLN A 187 -10.93 -10.41 4.63
CA GLN A 187 -10.90 -9.08 4.03
C GLN A 187 -11.67 -8.03 4.85
N LEU A 188 -12.63 -8.44 5.70
CA LEU A 188 -13.34 -7.53 6.60
C LEU A 188 -12.47 -7.00 7.74
N THR A 189 -11.40 -7.70 8.12
CA THR A 189 -10.52 -7.30 9.23
C THR A 189 -9.09 -7.04 8.82
N ASP A 190 -8.53 -7.82 7.89
CA ASP A 190 -7.10 -7.87 7.61
C ASP A 190 -6.62 -6.70 6.77
N SER A 191 -5.33 -6.42 6.89
CA SER A 191 -4.63 -5.51 6.01
C SER A 191 -4.09 -6.29 4.81
N HIS A 192 -4.51 -5.89 3.62
CA HIS A 192 -4.02 -6.45 2.35
C HIS A 192 -3.08 -5.44 1.71
N HIS A 193 -1.78 -5.62 1.86
CA HIS A 193 -0.78 -4.73 1.29
C HIS A 193 -0.26 -5.29 -0.03
N TYR A 194 -0.58 -4.63 -1.13
CA TYR A 194 -0.06 -4.92 -2.46
C TYR A 194 1.14 -4.03 -2.77
N PHE A 195 2.13 -4.62 -3.37
CA PHE A 195 3.17 -3.87 -4.07
C PHE A 195 2.94 -4.00 -5.57
N ILE A 196 2.64 -2.89 -6.22
CA ILE A 196 2.48 -2.78 -7.68
C ILE A 196 3.80 -2.24 -8.23
N PHE A 197 4.55 -3.10 -8.91
CA PHE A 197 5.81 -2.71 -9.53
C PHE A 197 5.58 -1.53 -10.49
N PRO A 198 6.49 -0.56 -10.62
CA PRO A 198 7.78 -0.53 -9.96
C PRO A 198 7.79 0.15 -8.57
N ASN A 199 6.79 0.97 -8.21
CA ASN A 199 6.95 1.90 -7.11
C ASN A 199 5.68 2.26 -6.34
N ILE A 200 4.63 1.44 -6.40
CA ILE A 200 3.37 1.72 -5.71
C ILE A 200 3.13 0.69 -4.60
N SER A 201 2.95 1.20 -3.38
CA SER A 201 2.40 0.46 -2.26
C SER A 201 0.91 0.78 -2.13
N LEU A 202 0.06 -0.24 -2.16
CA LEU A 202 -1.39 -0.12 -2.01
C LEU A 202 -1.82 -0.97 -0.83
N THR A 203 -2.23 -0.33 0.26
CA THR A 203 -2.78 -1.01 1.44
C THR A 203 -4.29 -0.91 1.44
N LEU A 204 -4.96 -2.05 1.50
CA LEU A 204 -6.41 -2.16 1.52
C LEU A 204 -6.91 -2.67 2.85
N ARG A 205 -7.98 -2.08 3.31
CA ARG A 205 -8.88 -2.55 4.36
C ARG A 205 -10.30 -2.54 3.81
N ALA A 206 -11.24 -3.13 4.52
CA ALA A 206 -12.62 -3.22 4.05
C ALA A 206 -13.22 -1.85 3.64
N GLU A 207 -12.86 -0.78 4.36
CA GLU A 207 -13.46 0.54 4.19
C GLU A 207 -12.55 1.58 3.52
N SER A 208 -11.28 1.25 3.33
CA SER A 208 -10.28 2.25 2.91
C SER A 208 -9.15 1.68 2.09
N ALA A 209 -8.50 2.56 1.35
CA ALA A 209 -7.26 2.28 0.65
C ALA A 209 -6.23 3.39 0.94
N THR A 210 -4.99 3.00 1.17
CA THR A 210 -3.85 3.92 1.22
C THR A 210 -2.93 3.60 0.06
N VAL A 211 -2.66 4.59 -0.78
CA VAL A 211 -1.73 4.48 -1.90
C VAL A 211 -0.51 5.33 -1.61
N ILE A 212 0.67 4.73 -1.70
CA ILE A 212 1.95 5.43 -1.58
C ILE A 212 2.72 5.22 -2.88
N ALA A 213 2.95 6.29 -3.62
CA ALA A 213 3.81 6.28 -4.79
C ALA A 213 5.22 6.76 -4.39
N HIS A 214 6.21 5.88 -4.54
CA HIS A 214 7.60 6.12 -4.15
C HIS A 214 8.38 6.66 -5.36
N HIS A 215 8.76 7.93 -5.32
CA HIS A 215 9.47 8.57 -6.43
C HIS A 215 10.94 8.80 -6.08
N PRO A 216 11.87 8.37 -6.96
CA PRO A 216 13.28 8.71 -6.80
C PRO A 216 13.48 10.22 -6.94
N HIS A 217 14.45 10.76 -6.20
CA HIS A 217 14.89 12.12 -6.47
C HIS A 217 15.63 12.20 -7.83
N PRO A 218 15.44 13.26 -8.63
CA PRO A 218 15.95 13.30 -10.00
C PRO A 218 17.48 13.19 -10.13
N THR A 219 18.24 13.61 -9.12
CA THR A 219 19.70 13.70 -9.19
C THR A 219 20.43 13.14 -7.97
N ASP A 220 19.73 12.92 -6.86
CA ASP A 220 20.32 12.42 -5.62
C ASP A 220 19.74 11.04 -5.28
N PRO A 221 20.51 9.94 -5.40
CA PRO A 221 20.04 8.60 -5.12
C PRO A 221 19.73 8.35 -3.64
N ASP A 222 20.18 9.22 -2.74
CA ASP A 222 19.94 9.12 -1.30
C ASP A 222 18.72 9.94 -0.84
N GLN A 223 17.91 10.40 -1.77
CA GLN A 223 16.67 11.13 -1.50
C GLN A 223 15.51 10.57 -2.31
N MET A 224 14.32 10.71 -1.75
CA MET A 224 13.07 10.34 -2.41
C MET A 224 11.91 11.20 -1.96
N THR A 225 10.84 11.16 -2.75
CA THR A 225 9.55 11.75 -2.41
C THR A 225 8.49 10.66 -2.43
N ALA A 226 7.68 10.55 -1.36
CA ALA A 226 6.50 9.70 -1.32
C ALA A 226 5.23 10.56 -1.43
N HIS A 227 4.40 10.26 -2.42
CA HIS A 227 3.05 10.81 -2.53
C HIS A 227 2.05 9.84 -1.94
N ILE A 228 1.32 10.28 -0.93
CA ILE A 228 0.39 9.46 -0.17
C ILE A 228 -1.03 9.94 -0.46
N SER A 229 -1.89 9.00 -0.81
CA SER A 229 -3.32 9.25 -1.01
C SER A 229 -4.12 8.28 -0.14
N VAL A 230 -5.07 8.80 0.62
CA VAL A 230 -6.01 8.01 1.42
C VAL A 230 -7.39 8.11 0.78
N LEU A 231 -7.95 6.95 0.48
CA LEU A 231 -9.29 6.81 -0.06
C LEU A 231 -10.17 6.08 0.95
N GLN A 232 -11.42 6.48 1.04
CA GLN A 232 -12.40 5.84 1.91
C GLN A 232 -13.69 5.57 1.17
N HIS A 233 -14.35 4.49 1.54
CA HIS A 233 -15.68 4.20 1.02
C HIS A 233 -16.68 5.26 1.54
N PRO A 234 -17.59 5.81 0.71
CA PRO A 234 -18.51 6.87 1.13
C PRO A 234 -19.38 6.54 2.33
N ALA A 235 -19.62 5.25 2.57
CA ALA A 235 -20.39 4.78 3.71
C ALA A 235 -19.55 4.62 4.99
N ALA A 236 -18.24 4.67 4.89
CA ALA A 236 -17.34 4.54 6.03
C ALA A 236 -17.22 5.89 6.76
N HIS A 237 -17.64 5.94 8.00
CA HIS A 237 -17.43 7.08 8.89
C HIS A 237 -16.14 6.87 9.69
N LEU A 238 -15.00 6.72 8.99
CA LEU A 238 -13.71 6.59 9.67
C LEU A 238 -13.26 7.96 10.17
N ALA A 239 -12.85 8.03 11.43
CA ALA A 239 -12.13 9.19 11.96
C ALA A 239 -10.78 9.36 11.23
N GLU A 240 -10.18 10.55 11.29
CA GLU A 240 -8.81 10.76 10.80
C GLU A 240 -7.88 9.70 11.40
N ASP A 241 -7.20 8.98 10.52
CA ASP A 241 -6.28 7.92 10.94
C ASP A 241 -4.94 8.52 11.37
N GLN A 242 -4.86 8.91 12.64
CA GLN A 242 -3.60 9.38 13.26
C GLN A 242 -2.51 8.28 13.25
N THR A 243 -2.91 7.01 13.11
CA THR A 243 -2.00 5.87 13.03
C THR A 243 -1.09 5.99 11.81
N LEU A 244 -1.64 6.33 10.65
CA LEU A 244 -0.83 6.49 9.43
C LEU A 244 0.22 7.57 9.59
N SER A 245 -0.15 8.73 10.15
CA SER A 245 0.81 9.82 10.40
C SER A 245 1.94 9.39 11.33
N GLN A 246 1.62 8.68 12.40
CA GLN A 246 2.61 8.15 13.33
C GLN A 246 3.56 7.14 12.67
N LEU A 247 3.04 6.24 11.83
CA LEU A 247 3.85 5.25 11.10
C LEU A 247 4.81 5.96 10.14
N LEU A 248 4.34 6.93 9.37
CA LEU A 248 5.17 7.70 8.44
C LEU A 248 6.27 8.51 9.17
N GLU A 249 6.00 9.04 10.35
CA GLU A 249 7.01 9.72 11.17
C GLU A 249 8.08 8.74 11.68
N GLN A 250 7.67 7.56 12.12
CA GLN A 250 8.60 6.52 12.59
C GLN A 250 9.48 6.00 11.46
N ASP A 251 8.91 5.78 10.27
CA ASP A 251 9.67 5.39 9.08
C ASP A 251 10.61 6.52 8.65
N GLY A 252 10.14 7.76 8.62
CA GLY A 252 10.96 8.94 8.32
C GLY A 252 12.12 9.14 9.31
N PHE A 253 11.96 8.69 10.55
CA PHE A 253 13.05 8.65 11.51
C PHE A 253 14.05 7.52 11.23
N ASN A 254 13.58 6.34 10.80
CA ASN A 254 14.40 5.13 10.62
C ASN A 254 15.11 5.08 9.26
N LEU A 255 14.40 5.33 8.16
CA LEU A 255 14.90 5.15 6.79
C LEU A 255 16.22 5.89 6.50
N PRO A 256 16.43 7.16 6.92
CA PRO A 256 17.71 7.84 6.73
C PRO A 256 18.86 7.18 7.47
N ARG A 257 18.59 6.45 8.55
CA ARG A 257 19.60 5.71 9.31
C ARG A 257 19.98 4.42 8.61
N VAL A 258 18.99 3.72 8.06
CA VAL A 258 19.20 2.55 7.19
C VAL A 258 20.04 2.97 5.99
N GLN A 259 19.67 4.05 5.29
CA GLN A 259 20.41 4.55 4.12
C GLN A 259 21.88 4.83 4.43
N ARG A 260 22.16 5.51 5.55
CA ARG A 260 23.57 5.71 5.99
C ARG A 260 24.29 4.40 6.27
N GLY A 261 23.58 3.39 6.80
CA GLY A 261 24.12 2.07 7.03
C GLY A 261 24.55 1.36 5.74
N LEU A 262 23.78 1.54 4.66
CA LEU A 262 24.08 0.99 3.33
C LEU A 262 25.38 1.55 2.73
N HIS A 263 25.79 2.76 3.11
CA HIS A 263 27.08 3.35 2.72
C HIS A 263 28.27 2.90 3.60
N SER A 264 28.02 2.05 4.59
CA SER A 264 29.09 1.53 5.45
C SER A 264 30.07 0.67 4.65
N ARG A 265 31.37 0.80 4.92
CA ARG A 265 32.41 -0.06 4.33
C ARG A 265 32.24 -1.54 4.67
N SER A 266 31.53 -1.84 5.75
CA SER A 266 31.26 -3.20 6.22
C SER A 266 29.94 -3.75 5.69
N PHE A 267 29.14 -2.96 4.98
CA PHE A 267 27.91 -3.43 4.35
C PHE A 267 28.25 -4.45 3.27
N GLN A 268 27.62 -5.62 3.36
CA GLN A 268 27.69 -6.66 2.35
C GLN A 268 26.30 -6.86 1.75
N GLN A 269 26.20 -6.68 0.46
CA GLN A 269 24.96 -6.94 -0.28
C GLN A 269 24.58 -8.42 -0.18
N GLY A 270 23.29 -8.71 -0.08
CA GLY A 270 22.79 -10.08 -0.09
C GLY A 270 22.89 -10.79 1.26
N ALA A 271 22.80 -10.06 2.37
CA ALA A 271 22.54 -10.67 3.67
C ALA A 271 21.36 -11.62 3.58
N ALA A 272 21.36 -12.69 4.38
CA ALA A 272 20.29 -13.67 4.40
C ALA A 272 18.97 -12.99 4.78
N LEU A 273 17.99 -13.00 3.88
CA LEU A 273 16.65 -12.52 4.15
C LEU A 273 15.84 -13.63 4.83
N LEU A 274 15.05 -13.24 5.81
CA LEU A 274 14.08 -14.13 6.45
C LEU A 274 12.91 -14.45 5.47
N PRO A 275 12.16 -15.54 5.71
CA PRO A 275 10.96 -15.81 4.91
C PRO A 275 9.96 -14.63 4.85
N GLN A 276 9.85 -13.87 5.94
CA GLN A 276 8.99 -12.66 6.01
C GLN A 276 9.45 -11.54 5.06
N GLU A 277 10.72 -11.56 4.63
CA GLU A 277 11.35 -10.58 3.75
C GLU A 277 11.40 -11.06 2.28
N ALA A 278 10.71 -12.15 1.95
CA ALA A 278 10.75 -12.73 0.60
C ALA A 278 10.28 -11.76 -0.50
N ARG A 279 9.39 -10.80 -0.17
CA ARG A 279 8.93 -9.76 -1.10
C ARG A 279 10.03 -8.78 -1.48
N ILE A 280 10.99 -8.51 -0.60
CA ILE A 280 12.19 -7.71 -0.91
C ILE A 280 12.98 -8.41 -2.01
N ARG A 281 13.28 -9.69 -1.84
CA ARG A 281 13.99 -10.47 -2.87
C ARG A 281 13.24 -10.43 -4.19
N HIS A 282 11.94 -10.72 -4.17
CA HIS A 282 11.12 -10.70 -5.38
C HIS A 282 11.17 -9.35 -6.09
N PHE A 283 11.05 -8.24 -5.35
CA PHE A 283 11.17 -6.90 -5.93
C PHE A 283 12.51 -6.68 -6.63
N HIS A 284 13.62 -7.04 -5.99
CA HIS A 284 14.95 -6.86 -6.57
C HIS A 284 15.20 -7.79 -7.75
N ASP A 285 14.75 -9.06 -7.70
CA ASP A 285 14.84 -10.01 -8.82
C ASP A 285 14.08 -9.48 -10.05
N VAL A 286 12.87 -8.93 -9.85
CA VAL A 286 12.07 -8.31 -10.92
C VAL A 286 12.76 -7.06 -11.47
N LEU A 287 13.28 -6.20 -10.58
CA LEU A 287 13.97 -4.98 -10.98
C LEU A 287 15.24 -5.28 -11.78
N ASP A 288 16.04 -6.25 -11.36
CA ASP A 288 17.25 -6.68 -12.07
C ASP A 288 16.91 -7.24 -13.46
N ALA A 289 15.86 -8.05 -13.56
CA ALA A 289 15.38 -8.58 -14.84
C ALA A 289 14.88 -7.44 -15.77
N TYR A 290 14.22 -6.42 -15.21
CA TYR A 290 13.75 -5.25 -15.97
C TYR A 290 14.90 -4.36 -16.47
N LEU A 291 15.97 -4.23 -15.71
CA LEU A 291 17.14 -3.41 -16.06
C LEU A 291 18.16 -4.14 -16.94
N THR A 292 18.06 -5.45 -17.06
CA THR A 292 18.99 -6.30 -17.83
C THR A 292 18.19 -7.09 -18.88
N PRO A 293 17.74 -6.43 -19.95
CA PRO A 293 16.93 -7.06 -21.00
C PRO A 293 17.70 -8.09 -21.83
#